data_149b05f5095afab4a60b024919c9b268
#
_entry.id   149b05f5095afab4a60b024919c9b268
#
_cell.length_a   1.000
_cell.length_b   1.000
_cell.length_c   1.000
_cell.angle_alpha   90.00
_cell.angle_beta   90.00
_cell.angle_gamma   90.00
#
_symmetry.space_group_name_H-M   'P 1'
#
loop_
_entity.id
_entity.type
_entity.pdbx_description
1 polymer ?
#
loop_
_entity_poly.entity_id
_entity_poly.type
_entity_poly.pdbx_seq_one_letter_code
_entity_poly.pdbx_strand_id
1 'polypeptide(L)'
;MAKKIVAVIKLALQAGKANPAPPVGPALGQHGVNIMAFCKEYNARTQDKAGFVIPVEISVFEDRSFTFITKTPPASVLITKAEGIELGSGESSIGSVCNISKAQLEEIAKTKLPDLNCSSVESAMKVIEGTARNMGVSITD
;
A
#
# COMPACT_ATOMS: atom_id res chain seq x y z
N MET A 1 29.39 -11.59 -2.45
CA MET A 1 29.57 -10.13 -2.54
C MET A 1 28.21 -9.47 -2.63
N ALA A 2 28.00 -8.39 -1.92
CA ALA A 2 26.74 -7.64 -2.01
C ALA A 2 26.67 -6.96 -3.38
N LYS A 3 25.59 -7.21 -4.12
CA LYS A 3 25.32 -6.53 -5.39
C LYS A 3 24.97 -5.09 -5.12
N LYS A 4 25.48 -4.19 -5.93
CA LYS A 4 25.19 -2.77 -5.80
C LYS A 4 23.80 -2.45 -6.33
N ILE A 5 23.00 -1.75 -5.53
CA ILE A 5 21.66 -1.28 -5.93
C ILE A 5 21.85 -0.05 -6.81
N VAL A 6 21.30 -0.08 -8.01
CA VAL A 6 21.31 1.02 -8.97
C VAL A 6 20.12 1.92 -8.80
N ALA A 7 18.95 1.34 -8.52
CA ALA A 7 17.71 2.08 -8.36
C ALA A 7 16.76 1.35 -7.42
N VAL A 8 15.93 2.12 -6.74
CA VAL A 8 14.81 1.63 -5.94
C VAL A 8 13.53 2.22 -6.52
N ILE A 9 12.60 1.36 -6.89
CA ILE A 9 11.32 1.73 -7.50
C ILE A 9 10.21 1.39 -6.53
N LYS A 10 9.33 2.33 -6.25
CA LYS A 10 8.17 2.16 -5.38
C LYS A 10 6.90 2.23 -6.20
N LEU A 11 6.09 1.18 -6.16
CA LEU A 11 4.83 1.09 -6.88
C LEU A 11 3.73 0.62 -5.94
N ALA A 12 2.50 0.99 -6.23
CA ALA A 12 1.31 0.49 -5.56
C ALA A 12 0.43 -0.20 -6.61
N LEU A 13 0.28 -1.51 -6.50
CA LEU A 13 -0.41 -2.35 -7.48
C LEU A 13 -1.51 -3.15 -6.80
N GLN A 14 -2.55 -3.46 -7.57
CA GLN A 14 -3.59 -4.37 -7.09
C GLN A 14 -3.04 -5.78 -6.95
N ALA A 15 -3.29 -6.40 -5.81
CA ALA A 15 -2.82 -7.74 -5.51
C ALA A 15 -3.38 -8.76 -6.54
N GLY A 16 -2.49 -9.60 -7.06
CA GLY A 16 -2.83 -10.63 -8.03
C GLY A 16 -3.17 -10.12 -9.45
N LYS A 17 -3.06 -8.81 -9.69
CA LYS A 17 -3.43 -8.19 -10.99
C LYS A 17 -2.29 -7.37 -11.62
N ALA A 18 -1.06 -7.62 -11.23
CA ALA A 18 0.07 -6.97 -11.88
C ALA A 18 0.20 -7.42 -13.34
N ASN A 19 0.37 -6.46 -14.24
CA ASN A 19 0.55 -6.68 -15.66
C ASN A 19 1.58 -5.71 -16.25
N PRO A 20 2.10 -5.95 -17.47
CA PRO A 20 3.08 -5.08 -18.09
C PRO A 20 2.57 -3.69 -18.49
N ALA A 21 1.26 -3.45 -18.39
CA ALA A 21 0.68 -2.14 -18.69
C ALA A 21 1.13 -1.07 -17.67
N PRO A 22 1.05 0.24 -18.01
CA PRO A 22 1.36 1.28 -17.05
C PRO A 22 0.59 1.08 -15.73
N PRO A 23 1.20 1.38 -14.56
CA PRO A 23 2.50 2.05 -14.37
C PRO A 23 3.73 1.13 -14.32
N VAL A 24 3.55 -0.19 -14.38
CA VAL A 24 4.63 -1.18 -14.20
C VAL A 24 5.63 -1.15 -15.36
N GLY A 25 5.14 -1.17 -16.60
CA GLY A 25 5.95 -1.22 -17.80
C GLY A 25 6.99 -0.11 -17.88
N PRO A 26 6.57 1.16 -17.87
CA PRO A 26 7.51 2.29 -17.93
C PRO A 26 8.48 2.34 -16.74
N ALA A 27 8.01 2.06 -15.54
CA ALA A 27 8.82 2.12 -14.32
C ALA A 27 9.96 1.09 -14.31
N LEU A 28 9.69 -0.13 -14.70
CA LEU A 28 10.67 -1.21 -14.77
C LEU A 28 11.48 -1.20 -16.08
N GLY A 29 10.86 -0.80 -17.18
CA GLY A 29 11.48 -0.78 -18.51
C GLY A 29 12.69 0.14 -18.59
N GLN A 30 12.65 1.29 -17.92
CA GLN A 30 13.75 2.23 -17.85
C GLN A 30 15.03 1.64 -17.25
N HIS A 31 14.89 0.66 -16.39
CA HIS A 31 16.00 0.00 -15.72
C HIS A 31 16.38 -1.36 -16.33
N GLY A 32 15.71 -1.75 -17.42
CA GLY A 32 16.00 -3.00 -18.12
C GLY A 32 15.62 -4.27 -17.34
N VAL A 33 14.69 -4.16 -16.40
CA VAL A 33 14.22 -5.28 -15.58
C VAL A 33 13.22 -6.12 -16.37
N ASN A 34 13.22 -7.44 -16.16
CA ASN A 34 12.25 -8.33 -16.79
C ASN A 34 10.86 -8.15 -16.15
N ILE A 35 10.01 -7.38 -16.83
CA ILE A 35 8.67 -7.02 -16.36
C ILE A 35 7.77 -8.25 -16.18
N MET A 36 7.84 -9.20 -17.10
CA MET A 36 7.02 -10.41 -17.04
C MET A 36 7.36 -11.29 -15.84
N ALA A 37 8.65 -11.44 -15.54
CA ALA A 37 9.11 -12.18 -14.37
C ALA A 37 8.64 -11.52 -13.08
N PHE A 38 8.74 -10.19 -13.00
CA PHE A 38 8.24 -9.42 -11.87
C PHE A 38 6.72 -9.60 -11.66
N CYS A 39 5.93 -9.41 -12.71
CA CYS A 39 4.47 -9.54 -12.62
C CYS A 39 4.06 -10.94 -12.15
N LYS A 40 4.68 -11.97 -12.69
CA LYS A 40 4.42 -13.36 -12.33
C LYS A 40 4.71 -13.63 -10.85
N GLU A 41 5.88 -13.20 -10.39
CA GLU A 41 6.31 -13.40 -9.00
C GLU A 41 5.48 -12.55 -8.01
N TYR A 42 5.19 -11.31 -8.35
CA TYR A 42 4.32 -10.44 -7.56
C TYR A 42 2.91 -11.03 -7.41
N ASN A 43 2.31 -11.45 -8.51
CA ASN A 43 0.98 -12.07 -8.50
C ASN A 43 0.96 -13.34 -7.63
N ALA A 44 2.00 -14.17 -7.71
CA ALA A 44 2.11 -15.37 -6.88
C ALA A 44 2.20 -15.04 -5.39
N ARG A 45 2.94 -14.00 -5.01
CA ARG A 45 3.11 -13.59 -3.61
C ARG A 45 1.91 -12.83 -3.03
N THR A 46 1.10 -12.21 -3.87
CA THR A 46 -0.04 -11.38 -3.44
C THR A 46 -1.40 -12.03 -3.68
N GLN A 47 -1.41 -13.26 -4.14
CA GLN A 47 -2.65 -13.98 -4.46
C GLN A 47 -3.60 -14.08 -3.27
N ASP A 48 -3.07 -14.28 -2.07
CA ASP A 48 -3.83 -14.39 -0.83
C ASP A 48 -4.46 -13.06 -0.39
N LYS A 49 -3.97 -11.95 -0.92
CA LYS A 49 -4.41 -10.59 -0.59
C LYS A 49 -5.19 -9.94 -1.73
N ALA A 50 -5.82 -10.74 -2.57
CA ALA A 50 -6.61 -10.24 -3.70
C ALA A 50 -7.68 -9.24 -3.23
N GLY A 51 -7.87 -8.18 -3.99
CA GLY A 51 -8.80 -7.09 -3.66
C GLY A 51 -8.21 -5.94 -2.85
N PHE A 52 -6.93 -6.04 -2.44
CA PHE A 52 -6.20 -4.93 -1.82
C PHE A 52 -5.18 -4.36 -2.79
N VAL A 53 -4.85 -3.08 -2.61
CA VAL A 53 -3.69 -2.47 -3.24
C VAL A 53 -2.48 -2.76 -2.35
N ILE A 54 -1.47 -3.42 -2.90
CA ILE A 54 -0.26 -3.78 -2.16
C ILE A 54 0.90 -2.93 -2.66
N PRO A 55 1.48 -2.06 -1.82
CA PRO A 55 2.70 -1.35 -2.16
C PRO A 55 3.86 -2.32 -2.29
N VAL A 56 4.70 -2.09 -3.28
CA VAL A 56 5.91 -2.88 -3.51
C VAL A 56 7.11 -1.95 -3.68
N GLU A 57 8.20 -2.32 -3.05
CA GLU A 57 9.48 -1.65 -3.19
C GLU A 57 10.45 -2.60 -3.91
N ILE A 58 10.88 -2.21 -5.11
CA ILE A 58 11.70 -3.01 -6.00
C ILE A 58 13.11 -2.44 -6.00
N SER A 59 14.08 -3.24 -5.62
CA SER A 59 15.51 -2.89 -5.71
C SER A 59 16.10 -3.50 -6.96
N VAL A 60 16.65 -2.66 -7.84
CA VAL A 60 17.29 -3.05 -9.09
C VAL A 60 18.80 -3.03 -8.91
N PHE A 61 19.47 -4.09 -9.32
CA PHE A 61 20.91 -4.22 -9.25
C PHE A 61 21.60 -3.94 -10.59
N GLU A 62 22.91 -3.72 -10.58
CA GLU A 62 23.72 -3.45 -11.78
C GLU A 62 23.62 -4.54 -12.85
N ASP A 63 23.41 -5.79 -12.46
CA ASP A 63 23.24 -6.94 -13.36
C ASP A 63 21.81 -7.09 -13.92
N ARG A 64 20.97 -6.08 -13.74
CA ARG A 64 19.55 -6.07 -14.12
C ARG A 64 18.69 -7.10 -13.37
N SER A 65 19.23 -7.75 -12.36
CA SER A 65 18.43 -8.54 -11.44
C SER A 65 17.65 -7.61 -10.52
N PHE A 66 16.58 -8.12 -9.94
CA PHE A 66 15.76 -7.37 -9.02
C PHE A 66 15.38 -8.19 -7.80
N THR A 67 15.13 -7.51 -6.70
CA THR A 67 14.45 -8.07 -5.54
C THR A 67 13.34 -7.12 -5.15
N PHE A 68 12.27 -7.64 -4.58
CA PHE A 68 11.19 -6.78 -4.13
C PHE A 68 10.62 -7.21 -2.78
N ILE A 69 10.09 -6.23 -2.07
CA ILE A 69 9.46 -6.39 -0.77
C ILE A 69 8.04 -5.85 -0.91
N THR A 70 7.06 -6.65 -0.51
CA THR A 70 5.66 -6.21 -0.42
C THR A 70 5.39 -5.65 0.97
N LYS A 71 4.68 -4.55 1.03
CA LYS A 71 4.29 -3.89 2.28
C LYS A 71 2.81 -4.11 2.57
N THR A 72 2.36 -3.68 3.73
CA THR A 72 0.93 -3.71 4.06
C THR A 72 0.14 -2.73 3.18
N PRO A 73 -1.16 -2.97 2.96
CA PRO A 73 -1.98 -2.04 2.17
C PRO A 73 -1.92 -0.61 2.72
N PRO A 74 -2.02 0.43 1.86
CA PRO A 74 -2.08 1.80 2.33
C PRO A 74 -3.24 2.03 3.30
N ALA A 75 -3.03 2.88 4.31
CA ALA A 75 -4.06 3.19 5.30
C ALA A 75 -5.35 3.71 4.67
N SER A 76 -5.24 4.53 3.62
CA SER A 76 -6.40 5.03 2.88
C SER A 76 -7.24 3.90 2.27
N VAL A 77 -6.61 2.90 1.67
CA VAL A 77 -7.31 1.75 1.08
C VAL A 77 -7.99 0.90 2.15
N LEU A 78 -7.33 0.71 3.29
CA LEU A 78 -7.92 -0.01 4.42
C LEU A 78 -9.15 0.70 4.97
N ILE A 79 -9.10 2.03 5.10
CA ILE A 79 -10.22 2.85 5.58
C ILE A 79 -11.39 2.81 4.59
N THR A 80 -11.15 3.05 3.31
CA THR A 80 -12.21 3.02 2.29
C THR A 80 -12.87 1.65 2.18
N LYS A 81 -12.10 0.60 2.31
CA LYS A 81 -12.62 -0.77 2.26
C LYS A 81 -13.44 -1.13 3.49
N ALA A 82 -13.03 -0.67 4.69
CA ALA A 82 -13.76 -0.89 5.92
C ALA A 82 -15.15 -0.24 5.89
N GLU A 83 -15.26 0.92 5.26
CA GLU A 83 -16.50 1.68 5.15
C GLU A 83 -17.30 1.42 3.86
N GLY A 84 -16.75 0.65 2.93
CA GLY A 84 -17.38 0.35 1.65
C GLY A 84 -17.52 1.55 0.72
N ILE A 85 -16.68 2.59 0.89
CA ILE A 85 -16.64 3.76 0.02
C ILE A 85 -15.53 3.63 -1.02
N GLU A 86 -15.70 4.25 -2.18
CA GLU A 86 -14.69 4.21 -3.24
C GLU A 86 -13.62 5.29 -3.07
N LEU A 87 -14.04 6.48 -2.67
CA LEU A 87 -13.15 7.64 -2.53
C LEU A 87 -13.45 8.42 -1.25
N GLY A 88 -12.41 9.01 -0.68
CA GLY A 88 -12.52 9.98 0.40
C GLY A 88 -13.06 11.32 -0.09
N SER A 89 -13.30 12.25 0.85
CA SER A 89 -13.74 13.60 0.54
C SER A 89 -12.65 14.41 -0.15
N GLY A 90 -13.01 15.17 -1.19
CA GLY A 90 -12.15 16.18 -1.79
C GLY A 90 -11.99 17.44 -0.92
N GLU A 91 -12.94 17.68 -0.02
CA GLU A 91 -12.99 18.85 0.87
C GLU A 91 -13.24 18.41 2.32
N SER A 92 -12.29 17.72 2.91
CA SER A 92 -12.42 17.13 4.25
C SER A 92 -12.64 18.15 5.39
N SER A 93 -12.28 19.40 5.16
CA SER A 93 -12.52 20.48 6.12
C SER A 93 -13.97 20.93 6.21
N ILE A 94 -14.78 20.64 5.19
CA ILE A 94 -16.16 21.12 5.06
C ILE A 94 -17.17 20.04 5.46
N GLY A 95 -16.88 18.77 5.20
CA GLY A 95 -17.82 17.70 5.52
C GLY A 95 -17.17 16.31 5.62
N SER A 96 -17.73 15.46 6.45
CA SER A 96 -17.36 14.06 6.54
C SER A 96 -18.15 13.21 5.54
N VAL A 97 -17.49 12.26 4.93
CA VAL A 97 -18.09 11.30 3.98
C VAL A 97 -18.71 10.13 4.73
N CYS A 98 -18.06 9.66 5.77
CA CYS A 98 -18.53 8.54 6.58
C CYS A 98 -17.88 8.55 7.97
N ASN A 99 -18.33 7.64 8.81
CA ASN A 99 -17.81 7.47 10.17
C ASN A 99 -17.24 6.07 10.32
N ILE A 100 -16.12 5.96 11.00
CA ILE A 100 -15.48 4.69 11.35
C ILE A 100 -15.50 4.51 12.87
N SER A 101 -15.78 3.30 13.34
CA SER A 101 -15.74 2.99 14.76
C SER A 101 -14.31 2.80 15.27
N LYS A 102 -14.10 3.00 16.56
CA LYS A 102 -12.79 2.74 17.18
C LYS A 102 -12.34 1.29 17.01
N ALA A 103 -13.27 0.34 17.03
CA ALA A 103 -12.94 -1.07 16.81
C ALA A 103 -12.37 -1.32 15.40
N GLN A 104 -12.97 -0.75 14.38
CA GLN A 104 -12.47 -0.82 13.00
C GLN A 104 -11.11 -0.12 12.87
N LEU A 105 -10.95 1.04 13.51
CA LEU A 105 -9.69 1.77 13.55
C LEU A 105 -8.57 0.93 14.18
N GLU A 106 -8.88 0.22 15.26
CA GLU A 106 -7.93 -0.67 15.93
C GLU A 106 -7.50 -1.84 15.04
N GLU A 107 -8.43 -2.47 14.31
CA GLU A 107 -8.11 -3.53 13.36
C GLU A 107 -7.19 -3.05 12.23
N ILE A 108 -7.47 -1.88 11.69
CA ILE A 108 -6.63 -1.25 10.66
C ILE A 108 -5.24 -0.96 11.22
N ALA A 109 -5.16 -0.42 12.43
CA ALA A 109 -3.91 -0.13 13.10
C ALA A 109 -3.08 -1.40 13.33
N LYS A 110 -3.67 -2.47 13.78
CA LYS A 110 -3.02 -3.77 13.96
C LYS A 110 -2.48 -4.34 12.63
N THR A 111 -3.24 -4.23 11.58
CA THR A 111 -2.82 -4.67 10.23
C THR A 111 -1.64 -3.86 9.72
N LYS A 112 -1.61 -2.56 9.99
CA LYS A 112 -0.58 -1.64 9.52
C LYS A 112 0.65 -1.57 10.44
N LEU A 113 0.54 -2.01 11.67
CA LEU A 113 1.58 -1.89 12.70
C LEU A 113 2.98 -2.35 12.26
N PRO A 114 3.15 -3.47 11.51
CA PRO A 114 4.47 -3.90 11.05
C PRO A 114 5.22 -2.89 10.18
N ASP A 115 4.51 -2.03 9.46
CA ASP A 115 5.09 -1.00 8.58
C ASP A 115 5.24 0.36 9.25
N LEU A 116 4.69 0.52 10.45
CA LEU A 116 4.76 1.76 11.20
C LEU A 116 5.94 1.74 12.18
N ASN A 117 6.44 2.92 12.51
CA ASN A 117 7.48 3.10 13.51
C ASN A 117 6.93 3.19 14.96
N CYS A 118 5.69 2.77 15.17
CA CYS A 118 5.02 2.79 16.44
C CYS A 118 5.29 1.50 17.23
N SER A 119 5.43 1.64 18.54
CA SER A 119 5.61 0.50 19.45
C SER A 119 4.29 -0.04 20.02
N SER A 120 3.23 0.74 19.96
CA SER A 120 1.91 0.36 20.50
C SER A 120 0.79 0.53 19.49
N VAL A 121 -0.27 -0.25 19.67
CA VAL A 121 -1.49 -0.16 18.84
C VAL A 121 -2.16 1.21 19.00
N GLU A 122 -2.15 1.78 20.19
CA GLU A 122 -2.72 3.11 20.45
C GLU A 122 -2.04 4.21 19.64
N SER A 123 -0.72 4.18 19.55
CA SER A 123 0.05 5.11 18.72
C SER A 123 -0.25 4.91 17.24
N ALA A 124 -0.37 3.67 16.78
CA ALA A 124 -0.75 3.34 15.43
C ALA A 124 -2.17 3.84 15.10
N MET A 125 -3.11 3.71 16.03
CA MET A 125 -4.47 4.24 15.87
C MET A 125 -4.47 5.76 15.67
N LYS A 126 -3.64 6.50 16.36
CA LYS A 126 -3.51 7.96 16.18
C LYS A 126 -2.98 8.32 14.80
N VAL A 127 -2.03 7.55 14.27
CA VAL A 127 -1.49 7.74 12.91
C VAL A 127 -2.59 7.52 11.88
N ILE A 128 -3.34 6.44 12.00
CA ILE A 128 -4.45 6.12 11.10
C ILE A 128 -5.59 7.13 11.22
N GLU A 129 -5.89 7.58 12.44
CA GLU A 129 -6.88 8.64 12.70
C GLU A 129 -6.55 9.92 11.92
N GLY A 130 -5.30 10.35 11.91
CA GLY A 130 -4.85 11.51 11.14
C GLY A 130 -5.11 11.35 9.65
N THR A 131 -4.84 10.16 9.09
CA THR A 131 -5.13 9.83 7.70
C THR A 131 -6.64 9.84 7.42
N ALA A 132 -7.44 9.24 8.30
CA ALA A 132 -8.89 9.20 8.18
C ALA A 132 -9.50 10.61 8.20
N ARG A 133 -9.03 11.44 9.11
CA ARG A 133 -9.46 12.84 9.21
C ARG A 133 -9.22 13.62 7.92
N ASN A 134 -8.05 13.44 7.31
CA ASN A 134 -7.73 14.08 6.03
C ASN A 134 -8.56 13.55 4.86
N MET A 135 -9.09 12.34 4.97
CA MET A 135 -10.01 11.75 3.99
C MET A 135 -11.47 12.15 4.20
N GLY A 136 -11.78 12.93 5.23
CA GLY A 136 -13.14 13.27 5.60
C GLY A 136 -13.90 12.16 6.32
N VAL A 137 -13.17 11.22 6.94
CA VAL A 137 -13.74 10.14 7.74
C VAL A 137 -13.69 10.52 9.22
N SER A 138 -14.84 10.56 9.86
CA SER A 138 -14.94 10.84 11.30
C SER A 138 -14.83 9.56 12.11
N ILE A 139 -14.25 9.67 13.30
CA ILE A 139 -14.11 8.54 14.22
C ILE A 139 -15.20 8.64 15.27
N THR A 140 -15.94 7.55 15.43
CA THR A 140 -16.99 7.41 16.43
C THR A 140 -16.60 6.39 17.49
N ASP A 141 -17.14 6.54 18.66
CA ASP A 141 -16.92 5.61 19.77
C ASP A 141 -17.65 4.28 19.62
#